data_af3622cba54f756ac81e1b1e37bde568
#
_entry.id   af3622cba54f756ac81e1b1e37bde568
#
_cell.length_a   1.000
_cell.length_b   1.000
_cell.length_c   1.000
_cell.angle_alpha   90.00
_cell.angle_beta   90.00
_cell.angle_gamma   90.00
#
_symmetry.space_group_name_H-M   'P 1'
#
loop_
_entity.id
_entity.type
_entity.pdbx_description
1 polymer ?
#
loop_
_entity_poly.entity_id
_entity_poly.type
_entity_poly.pdbx_seq_one_letter_code
_entity_poly.pdbx_strand_id
1 'polypeptide(L)'
;MSVYLDHAATTPLRECALEAWTRAQRDLAATPGNPAALHFGGRRARRMLDDAREQVACALGADIHEVIFTSGATESDALGVMAAARGMRGRDGARDLIVVSGLEHDAVSHQREVASREGFDWEVLPVDAGGVSVLPGVSGDDAPGSWDGRLALGSMTLVSSEIGTIQPVANFAALVHASGGLVHSDAAQAIPTLDVSFLELGLDLMSVGGHKVGAPAGTGVLVARRGIPMTTDRPGGGHERSIRSGTPDVAGACALAAALTEVVSERAAF
;
A
#
# COMPACT_ATOMS: atom_id res chain seq x y z
N MET A 1 -1.78 -17.80 -31.23
CA MET A 1 -1.49 -16.88 -30.12
C MET A 1 -1.69 -17.63 -28.81
N SER A 2 -0.76 -17.56 -27.87
CA SER A 2 -0.97 -18.10 -26.52
C SER A 2 -1.90 -17.17 -25.74
N VAL A 3 -2.85 -17.74 -24.99
CA VAL A 3 -3.69 -16.97 -24.08
C VAL A 3 -2.97 -16.90 -22.74
N TYR A 4 -2.81 -15.70 -22.18
CA TYR A 4 -2.23 -15.48 -20.86
C TYR A 4 -3.34 -15.30 -19.84
N LEU A 5 -3.37 -16.14 -18.81
CA LEU A 5 -4.43 -16.16 -17.77
C LEU A 5 -3.91 -15.98 -16.35
N ASP A 6 -2.59 -15.76 -16.17
CA ASP A 6 -1.98 -15.64 -14.84
C ASP A 6 -1.85 -14.18 -14.39
N HIS A 7 -2.95 -13.42 -14.48
CA HIS A 7 -2.98 -12.01 -14.10
C HIS A 7 -2.79 -11.80 -12.59
N ALA A 8 -3.11 -12.81 -11.77
CA ALA A 8 -2.86 -12.76 -10.33
C ALA A 8 -1.37 -12.74 -10.00
N ALA A 9 -0.52 -13.39 -10.81
CA ALA A 9 0.93 -13.33 -10.65
C ALA A 9 1.51 -12.00 -11.16
N THR A 10 1.13 -11.60 -12.38
CA THR A 10 1.50 -10.31 -12.99
C THR A 10 0.59 -10.01 -14.17
N THR A 11 0.46 -8.74 -14.58
CA THR A 11 -0.29 -8.36 -15.77
C THR A 11 0.65 -7.90 -16.90
N PRO A 12 0.27 -8.07 -18.17
CA PRO A 12 1.00 -7.45 -19.27
C PRO A 12 1.11 -5.94 -19.10
N LEU A 13 2.26 -5.39 -19.49
CA LEU A 13 2.47 -3.94 -19.47
C LEU A 13 1.44 -3.26 -20.38
N ARG A 14 0.72 -2.27 -19.86
CA ARG A 14 -0.24 -1.46 -20.61
C ARG A 14 0.48 -0.49 -21.55
N GLU A 15 -0.11 -0.24 -22.71
CA GLU A 15 0.46 0.69 -23.68
C GLU A 15 0.52 2.12 -23.11
N CYS A 16 -0.52 2.58 -22.40
CA CYS A 16 -0.52 3.88 -21.74
C CYS A 16 0.64 4.04 -20.73
N ALA A 17 0.98 2.97 -20.00
CA ALA A 17 2.09 2.95 -19.06
C ALA A 17 3.45 3.00 -19.79
N LEU A 18 3.61 2.23 -20.87
CA LEU A 18 4.82 2.25 -21.70
C LEU A 18 5.05 3.62 -22.34
N GLU A 19 4.01 4.22 -22.88
CA GLU A 19 4.07 5.57 -23.46
C GLU A 19 4.42 6.64 -22.42
N ALA A 20 3.77 6.61 -21.24
CA ALA A 20 4.04 7.54 -20.16
C ALA A 20 5.49 7.41 -19.66
N TRP A 21 5.95 6.17 -19.46
CA TRP A 21 7.34 5.91 -19.08
C TRP A 21 8.34 6.41 -20.11
N THR A 22 8.12 6.09 -21.38
CA THR A 22 9.01 6.49 -22.50
C THR A 22 9.07 8.01 -22.63
N ARG A 23 7.94 8.70 -22.53
CA ARG A 23 7.86 10.17 -22.58
C ARG A 23 8.63 10.78 -21.42
N ALA A 24 8.39 10.29 -20.20
CA ALA A 24 9.08 10.78 -19.01
C ALA A 24 10.60 10.59 -19.09
N GLN A 25 11.07 9.43 -19.57
CA GLN A 25 12.50 9.17 -19.77
C GLN A 25 13.14 10.12 -20.80
N ARG A 26 12.45 10.37 -21.94
CA ARG A 26 12.92 11.33 -22.94
C ARG A 26 13.01 12.75 -22.38
N ASP A 27 12.02 13.15 -21.60
CA ASP A 27 11.97 14.47 -20.98
C ASP A 27 13.09 14.66 -19.94
N LEU A 28 13.35 13.64 -19.12
CA LEU A 28 14.44 13.63 -18.15
C LEU A 28 15.82 13.59 -18.81
N ALA A 29 15.96 12.86 -19.94
CA ALA A 29 17.21 12.85 -20.72
C ALA A 29 17.49 14.21 -21.35
N ALA A 30 16.47 14.88 -21.90
CA ALA A 30 16.62 16.22 -22.48
C ALA A 30 16.89 17.32 -21.46
N THR A 31 16.36 17.16 -20.23
CA THR A 31 16.51 18.12 -19.13
C THR A 31 16.74 17.39 -17.82
N PRO A 32 17.97 16.93 -17.55
CA PRO A 32 18.28 16.17 -16.35
C PRO A 32 18.01 16.96 -15.06
N GLY A 33 17.42 16.29 -14.06
CA GLY A 33 17.17 16.92 -12.76
C GLY A 33 16.70 15.94 -11.70
N ASN A 34 17.25 16.10 -10.49
CA ASN A 34 16.72 15.43 -9.30
C ASN A 34 15.51 16.23 -8.79
N PRO A 35 14.37 15.59 -8.45
CA PRO A 35 13.18 16.29 -7.93
C PRO A 35 13.43 17.16 -6.68
N ALA A 36 14.50 16.90 -5.93
CA ALA A 36 14.89 17.73 -4.77
C ALA A 36 15.71 18.97 -5.15
N ALA A 37 16.19 19.07 -6.40
CA ALA A 37 17.04 20.18 -6.82
C ALA A 37 16.22 21.44 -7.17
N LEU A 38 16.77 22.61 -6.84
CA LEU A 38 16.08 23.90 -7.01
C LEU A 38 16.24 24.52 -8.41
N HIS A 39 17.11 23.96 -9.28
CA HIS A 39 17.29 24.44 -10.64
C HIS A 39 16.14 23.99 -11.57
N PHE A 40 16.13 24.50 -12.80
CA PHE A 40 15.05 24.27 -13.77
C PHE A 40 14.73 22.78 -14.01
N GLY A 41 15.75 21.93 -14.25
CA GLY A 41 15.57 20.49 -14.47
C GLY A 41 14.98 19.79 -13.23
N GLY A 42 15.45 20.16 -12.03
CA GLY A 42 14.91 19.62 -10.78
C GLY A 42 13.43 19.97 -10.58
N ARG A 43 13.07 21.24 -10.80
CA ARG A 43 11.66 21.66 -10.70
C ARG A 43 10.77 21.00 -11.75
N ARG A 44 11.31 20.69 -12.95
CA ARG A 44 10.58 19.93 -13.97
C ARG A 44 10.32 18.49 -13.52
N ALA A 45 11.37 17.78 -13.07
CA ALA A 45 11.24 16.42 -12.55
C ALA A 45 10.28 16.36 -11.34
N ARG A 46 10.31 17.38 -10.48
CA ARG A 46 9.39 17.49 -9.34
C ARG A 46 7.95 17.64 -9.81
N ARG A 47 7.65 18.49 -10.78
CA ARG A 47 6.28 18.62 -11.32
C ARG A 47 5.78 17.31 -11.89
N MET A 48 6.59 16.60 -12.69
CA MET A 48 6.21 15.28 -13.23
C MET A 48 5.85 14.29 -12.12
N LEU A 49 6.62 14.28 -11.04
CA LEU A 49 6.35 13.41 -9.89
C LEU A 49 5.08 13.84 -9.14
N ASP A 50 4.86 15.14 -8.97
CA ASP A 50 3.67 15.67 -8.28
C ASP A 50 2.40 15.44 -9.12
N ASP A 51 2.45 15.62 -10.46
CA ASP A 51 1.35 15.33 -11.38
C ASP A 51 0.99 13.82 -11.35
N ALA A 52 1.99 12.94 -11.33
CA ALA A 52 1.77 11.50 -11.18
C ALA A 52 1.14 11.15 -9.83
N ARG A 53 1.59 11.83 -8.76
CA ARG A 53 1.06 11.65 -7.41
C ARG A 53 -0.41 12.06 -7.31
N GLU A 54 -0.80 13.16 -7.94
CA GLU A 54 -2.18 13.61 -7.99
C GLU A 54 -3.08 12.60 -8.71
N GLN A 55 -2.65 12.06 -9.84
CA GLN A 55 -3.39 11.03 -10.58
C GLN A 55 -3.56 9.75 -9.76
N VAL A 56 -2.50 9.30 -9.08
CA VAL A 56 -2.55 8.13 -8.19
C VAL A 56 -3.49 8.37 -7.02
N ALA A 57 -3.42 9.54 -6.38
CA ALA A 57 -4.30 9.91 -5.28
C ALA A 57 -5.77 9.89 -5.71
N CYS A 58 -6.08 10.48 -6.86
CA CYS A 58 -7.43 10.47 -7.44
C CYS A 58 -7.92 9.03 -7.71
N ALA A 59 -7.08 8.20 -8.31
CA ALA A 59 -7.44 6.81 -8.65
C ALA A 59 -7.70 5.93 -7.43
N LEU A 60 -7.10 6.24 -6.28
CA LEU A 60 -7.18 5.46 -5.04
C LEU A 60 -8.09 6.08 -3.96
N GLY A 61 -8.74 7.22 -4.25
CA GLY A 61 -9.57 7.92 -3.26
C GLY A 61 -8.78 8.42 -2.05
N ALA A 62 -7.59 8.97 -2.28
CA ALA A 62 -6.66 9.47 -1.26
C ALA A 62 -6.30 10.95 -1.47
N ASP A 63 -5.70 11.59 -0.47
CA ASP A 63 -5.08 12.92 -0.62
C ASP A 63 -3.70 12.79 -1.28
N ILE A 64 -3.31 13.79 -2.10
CA ILE A 64 -2.01 13.82 -2.77
C ILE A 64 -0.82 13.66 -1.80
N HIS A 65 -0.95 14.19 -0.59
CA HIS A 65 0.08 14.12 0.44
C HIS A 65 0.14 12.77 1.17
N GLU A 66 -0.79 11.85 0.90
CA GLU A 66 -0.84 10.50 1.47
C GLU A 66 -0.11 9.47 0.60
N VAL A 67 0.10 9.76 -0.67
CA VAL A 67 0.77 8.88 -1.62
C VAL A 67 2.28 8.88 -1.41
N ILE A 68 2.88 7.70 -1.32
CA ILE A 68 4.32 7.44 -1.19
C ILE A 68 4.70 6.44 -2.28
N PHE A 69 5.56 6.82 -3.22
CA PHE A 69 6.05 5.90 -4.24
C PHE A 69 7.06 4.92 -3.67
N THR A 70 6.91 3.65 -4.04
CA THR A 70 7.73 2.51 -3.62
C THR A 70 8.17 1.67 -4.82
N SER A 71 8.94 0.63 -4.59
CA SER A 71 9.36 -0.32 -5.63
C SER A 71 8.35 -1.45 -5.90
N GLY A 72 7.22 -1.47 -5.22
CA GLY A 72 6.19 -2.51 -5.37
C GLY A 72 5.39 -2.73 -4.10
N ALA A 73 4.37 -3.61 -4.17
CA ALA A 73 3.53 -3.95 -3.02
C ALA A 73 4.37 -4.49 -1.86
N THR A 74 5.35 -5.35 -2.10
CA THR A 74 6.21 -5.92 -1.05
C THR A 74 6.94 -4.85 -0.23
N GLU A 75 7.48 -3.80 -0.85
CA GLU A 75 8.07 -2.67 -0.11
C GLU A 75 7.00 -1.86 0.62
N SER A 76 5.85 -1.65 -0.01
CA SER A 76 4.71 -0.95 0.60
C SER A 76 4.19 -1.67 1.83
N ASP A 77 4.03 -2.98 1.78
CA ASP A 77 3.58 -3.83 2.89
C ASP A 77 4.56 -3.80 4.05
N ALA A 78 5.85 -3.99 3.76
CA ALA A 78 6.88 -3.95 4.79
C ALA A 78 6.93 -2.58 5.50
N LEU A 79 6.83 -1.48 4.74
CA LEU A 79 6.76 -0.12 5.29
C LEU A 79 5.44 0.10 6.02
N GLY A 80 4.31 -0.29 5.42
CA GLY A 80 2.97 -0.12 5.98
C GLY A 80 2.85 -0.81 7.34
N VAL A 81 3.28 -2.06 7.43
CA VAL A 81 3.19 -2.85 8.66
C VAL A 81 4.23 -2.40 9.69
N MET A 82 5.50 -2.48 9.36
CA MET A 82 6.54 -2.32 10.37
C MET A 82 6.84 -0.87 10.72
N ALA A 83 6.83 0.06 9.74
CA ALA A 83 7.11 1.46 10.08
C ALA A 83 5.97 2.09 10.88
N ALA A 84 4.70 1.71 10.61
CA ALA A 84 3.57 2.16 11.40
C ALA A 84 3.55 1.55 12.81
N ALA A 85 3.79 0.24 12.94
CA ALA A 85 3.86 -0.41 14.25
C ALA A 85 4.97 0.21 15.14
N ARG A 86 6.18 0.42 14.57
CA ARG A 86 7.28 1.13 15.28
C ARG A 86 6.88 2.54 15.68
N GLY A 87 6.20 3.27 14.80
CA GLY A 87 5.72 4.62 15.06
C GLY A 87 4.71 4.66 16.20
N MET A 88 3.76 3.71 16.23
CA MET A 88 2.78 3.59 17.31
C MET A 88 3.44 3.27 18.65
N ARG A 89 4.33 2.29 18.70
CA ARG A 89 5.08 1.96 19.90
C ARG A 89 5.99 3.10 20.37
N GLY A 90 6.53 3.89 19.44
CA GLY A 90 7.32 5.09 19.78
C GLY A 90 6.50 6.20 20.45
N ARG A 91 5.18 6.26 20.19
CA ARG A 91 4.25 7.18 20.87
C ARG A 91 3.77 6.64 22.22
N ASP A 92 3.51 5.33 22.27
CA ASP A 92 3.00 4.64 23.45
C ASP A 92 3.66 3.26 23.53
N GLY A 93 4.55 3.07 24.48
CA GLY A 93 5.33 1.84 24.65
C GLY A 93 4.49 0.58 24.89
N ALA A 94 3.22 0.72 25.27
CA ALA A 94 2.30 -0.40 25.45
C ALA A 94 1.78 -0.96 24.10
N ARG A 95 1.95 -0.23 22.99
CA ARG A 95 1.52 -0.63 21.65
C ARG A 95 2.50 -1.64 21.01
N ASP A 96 2.40 -2.88 21.40
CA ASP A 96 3.32 -3.97 21.07
C ASP A 96 2.69 -5.15 20.32
N LEU A 97 1.40 -5.08 19.97
CA LEU A 97 0.67 -6.14 19.27
C LEU A 97 0.42 -5.76 17.80
N ILE A 98 0.69 -6.71 16.89
CA ILE A 98 0.30 -6.66 15.48
C ILE A 98 -0.68 -7.80 15.22
N VAL A 99 -1.83 -7.49 14.62
CA VAL A 99 -2.87 -8.46 14.27
C VAL A 99 -3.01 -8.53 12.77
N VAL A 100 -2.99 -9.73 12.17
CA VAL A 100 -3.07 -9.89 10.71
C VAL A 100 -4.10 -10.94 10.31
N SER A 101 -4.61 -10.83 9.09
CA SER A 101 -5.43 -11.88 8.48
C SER A 101 -4.60 -13.15 8.24
N GLY A 102 -5.22 -14.33 8.36
CA GLY A 102 -4.61 -15.61 7.94
C GLY A 102 -4.46 -15.77 6.43
N LEU A 103 -4.93 -14.80 5.63
CA LEU A 103 -4.89 -14.80 4.16
C LEU A 103 -3.91 -13.77 3.58
N GLU A 104 -3.03 -13.23 4.41
CA GLU A 104 -2.04 -12.24 3.98
C GLU A 104 -1.04 -12.83 2.98
N HIS A 105 -0.63 -12.01 2.04
CA HIS A 105 0.52 -12.30 1.18
C HIS A 105 1.81 -12.43 2.00
N ASP A 106 2.80 -13.18 1.49
CA ASP A 106 4.12 -13.36 2.13
C ASP A 106 4.82 -12.05 2.47
N ALA A 107 4.59 -10.98 1.71
CA ALA A 107 5.13 -9.65 1.99
C ALA A 107 4.70 -9.10 3.36
N VAL A 108 3.50 -9.47 3.83
CA VAL A 108 2.98 -9.14 5.17
C VAL A 108 3.32 -10.25 6.16
N SER A 109 2.97 -11.51 5.85
CA SER A 109 3.09 -12.63 6.80
C SER A 109 4.53 -12.84 7.29
N HIS A 110 5.53 -12.66 6.42
CA HIS A 110 6.95 -12.78 6.77
C HIS A 110 7.48 -11.60 7.60
N GLN A 111 6.74 -10.49 7.73
CA GLN A 111 7.11 -9.44 8.69
C GLN A 111 7.03 -9.92 10.14
N ARG A 112 6.38 -11.07 10.40
CA ARG A 112 6.39 -11.72 11.72
C ARG A 112 7.79 -11.92 12.28
N GLU A 113 8.77 -12.29 11.43
CA GLU A 113 10.14 -12.49 11.87
C GLU A 113 10.81 -11.18 12.31
N VAL A 114 10.52 -10.09 11.60
CA VAL A 114 11.03 -8.76 11.95
C VAL A 114 10.35 -8.28 13.23
N ALA A 115 9.03 -8.40 13.31
CA ALA A 115 8.22 -8.04 14.46
C ALA A 115 8.70 -8.75 15.74
N SER A 116 8.92 -10.07 15.66
CA SER A 116 9.44 -10.88 16.77
C SER A 116 10.82 -10.44 17.25
N ARG A 117 11.75 -10.17 16.33
CA ARG A 117 13.10 -9.66 16.67
C ARG A 117 13.05 -8.29 17.36
N GLU A 118 12.03 -7.50 17.05
CA GLU A 118 11.81 -6.18 17.63
C GLU A 118 10.91 -6.21 18.88
N GLY A 119 10.47 -7.40 19.30
CA GLY A 119 9.67 -7.57 20.53
C GLY A 119 8.20 -7.16 20.37
N PHE A 120 7.62 -7.27 19.16
CA PHE A 120 6.18 -7.23 18.96
C PHE A 120 5.58 -8.62 19.10
N ASP A 121 4.42 -8.71 19.72
CA ASP A 121 3.54 -9.86 19.62
C ASP A 121 2.83 -9.87 18.25
N TRP A 122 2.56 -11.08 17.75
CA TRP A 122 1.94 -11.28 16.44
C TRP A 122 0.78 -12.24 16.55
N GLU A 123 -0.42 -11.75 16.26
CA GLU A 123 -1.66 -12.53 16.26
C GLU A 123 -2.15 -12.72 14.82
N VAL A 124 -2.66 -13.90 14.51
CA VAL A 124 -3.23 -14.22 13.20
C VAL A 124 -4.70 -14.53 13.37
N LEU A 125 -5.55 -13.79 12.67
CA LEU A 125 -7.00 -14.03 12.66
C LEU A 125 -7.30 -15.35 11.94
N PRO A 126 -8.18 -16.19 12.49
CA PRO A 126 -8.62 -17.40 11.84
C PRO A 126 -9.41 -17.08 10.56
N VAL A 127 -9.49 -18.09 9.69
CA VAL A 127 -10.21 -18.01 8.43
C VAL A 127 -11.31 -19.09 8.46
N ASP A 128 -12.50 -18.75 8.04
CA ASP A 128 -13.62 -19.68 7.97
C ASP A 128 -13.55 -20.60 6.72
N ALA A 129 -14.49 -21.55 6.61
CA ALA A 129 -14.55 -22.46 5.48
C ALA A 129 -14.88 -21.77 4.13
N GLY A 130 -15.38 -20.54 4.17
CA GLY A 130 -15.63 -19.70 2.99
C GLY A 130 -14.40 -18.91 2.54
N GLY A 131 -13.28 -19.01 3.27
CA GLY A 131 -12.08 -18.25 2.98
C GLY A 131 -12.19 -16.77 3.39
N VAL A 132 -12.95 -16.48 4.44
CA VAL A 132 -13.11 -15.13 4.99
C VAL A 132 -12.55 -15.08 6.41
N SER A 133 -11.82 -14.01 6.72
CA SER A 133 -11.25 -13.80 8.06
C SER A 133 -12.35 -13.62 9.10
N VAL A 134 -12.27 -14.37 10.19
CA VAL A 134 -13.21 -14.31 11.31
C VAL A 134 -12.83 -13.16 12.22
N LEU A 135 -13.72 -12.17 12.33
CA LEU A 135 -13.51 -11.00 13.17
C LEU A 135 -13.97 -11.26 14.61
N PRO A 136 -13.21 -10.81 15.63
CA PRO A 136 -13.62 -10.91 17.02
C PRO A 136 -14.98 -10.24 17.28
N GLY A 137 -15.81 -10.86 18.13
CA GLY A 137 -17.12 -10.32 18.52
C GLY A 137 -18.24 -10.47 17.49
N VAL A 138 -17.97 -10.95 16.27
CA VAL A 138 -19.01 -11.20 15.24
C VAL A 138 -19.62 -12.58 15.41
N SER A 139 -18.90 -13.54 15.96
CA SER A 139 -19.33 -14.94 16.15
C SER A 139 -19.80 -15.30 17.56
N GLY A 140 -19.93 -14.32 18.48
CA GLY A 140 -20.47 -14.54 19.83
C GLY A 140 -19.47 -15.05 20.86
N ASP A 141 -18.26 -15.39 20.47
CA ASP A 141 -17.19 -15.81 21.37
C ASP A 141 -16.09 -14.76 21.38
N ASP A 142 -15.84 -14.21 22.58
CA ASP A 142 -14.81 -13.24 22.95
C ASP A 142 -14.89 -11.85 22.28
N ALA A 143 -15.28 -10.87 23.08
CA ALA A 143 -15.22 -9.45 22.75
C ALA A 143 -13.75 -8.99 22.53
N PRO A 144 -13.52 -7.90 21.75
CA PRO A 144 -12.18 -7.39 21.43
C PRO A 144 -11.34 -6.87 22.60
N GLY A 145 -11.61 -7.31 23.82
CA GLY A 145 -10.88 -6.90 25.02
C GLY A 145 -9.41 -7.31 25.07
N SER A 146 -8.95 -8.24 24.19
CA SER A 146 -7.55 -8.65 24.15
C SER A 146 -6.61 -7.65 23.45
N TRP A 147 -7.17 -6.73 22.64
CA TRP A 147 -6.39 -5.75 21.86
C TRP A 147 -6.25 -4.39 22.54
N ASP A 148 -7.11 -4.11 23.54
CA ASP A 148 -7.18 -2.80 24.18
C ASP A 148 -5.85 -2.35 24.77
N GLY A 149 -5.41 -1.16 24.35
CA GLY A 149 -4.15 -0.56 24.79
C GLY A 149 -2.88 -1.16 24.19
N ARG A 150 -2.93 -2.37 23.59
CA ARG A 150 -1.75 -3.06 23.06
C ARG A 150 -1.65 -2.99 21.52
N LEU A 151 -2.77 -2.87 20.82
CA LEU A 151 -2.79 -2.94 19.37
C LEU A 151 -2.03 -1.75 18.74
N ALA A 152 -0.90 -2.04 18.11
CA ALA A 152 -0.16 -1.09 17.30
C ALA A 152 -0.74 -1.00 15.90
N LEU A 153 -0.99 -2.16 15.27
CA LEU A 153 -1.45 -2.25 13.88
C LEU A 153 -2.27 -3.51 13.64
N GLY A 154 -3.35 -3.36 12.87
CA GLY A 154 -4.04 -4.45 12.21
C GLY A 154 -3.77 -4.45 10.71
N SER A 155 -3.50 -5.62 10.09
CA SER A 155 -3.37 -5.77 8.64
C SER A 155 -4.36 -6.80 8.11
N MET A 156 -5.04 -6.46 7.00
CA MET A 156 -5.94 -7.38 6.31
C MET A 156 -5.87 -7.14 4.81
N THR A 157 -5.46 -8.18 4.05
CA THR A 157 -5.54 -8.12 2.58
C THR A 157 -6.97 -7.86 2.14
N LEU A 158 -7.18 -7.03 1.12
CA LEU A 158 -8.54 -6.73 0.63
C LEU A 158 -9.09 -7.86 -0.23
N VAL A 159 -8.23 -8.47 -1.06
CA VAL A 159 -8.56 -9.65 -1.89
C VAL A 159 -7.44 -10.65 -1.77
N SER A 160 -7.75 -11.88 -1.37
CA SER A 160 -6.76 -12.96 -1.30
C SER A 160 -6.21 -13.30 -2.68
N SER A 161 -4.89 -13.32 -2.83
CA SER A 161 -4.21 -13.71 -4.07
C SER A 161 -4.40 -15.17 -4.43
N GLU A 162 -4.62 -16.03 -3.44
CA GLU A 162 -4.68 -17.49 -3.61
C GLU A 162 -6.09 -18.00 -3.94
N ILE A 163 -7.10 -17.43 -3.30
CA ILE A 163 -8.47 -17.94 -3.39
C ILE A 163 -9.49 -16.92 -3.90
N GLY A 164 -9.08 -15.66 -4.10
CA GLY A 164 -9.90 -14.59 -4.68
C GLY A 164 -11.03 -14.08 -3.79
N THR A 165 -11.07 -14.43 -2.51
CA THR A 165 -12.10 -13.95 -1.58
C THR A 165 -11.87 -12.50 -1.20
N ILE A 166 -12.96 -11.73 -1.13
CA ILE A 166 -12.96 -10.34 -0.65
C ILE A 166 -13.09 -10.37 0.87
N GLN A 167 -12.20 -9.66 1.55
CA GLN A 167 -12.14 -9.63 3.01
C GLN A 167 -12.92 -8.46 3.60
N PRO A 168 -13.47 -8.58 4.82
CA PRO A 168 -14.29 -7.56 5.47
C PRO A 168 -13.45 -6.40 6.06
N VAL A 169 -12.64 -5.74 5.22
CA VAL A 169 -11.63 -4.76 5.63
C VAL A 169 -12.25 -3.56 6.34
N ALA A 170 -13.40 -3.04 5.90
CA ALA A 170 -14.04 -1.90 6.56
C ALA A 170 -14.50 -2.25 7.99
N ASN A 171 -15.04 -3.46 8.21
CA ASN A 171 -15.43 -3.91 9.54
C ASN A 171 -14.20 -4.13 10.44
N PHE A 172 -13.14 -4.70 9.86
CA PHE A 172 -11.86 -4.85 10.56
C PHE A 172 -11.27 -3.49 10.94
N ALA A 173 -11.30 -2.51 10.03
CA ALA A 173 -10.84 -1.15 10.30
C ALA A 173 -11.57 -0.52 11.51
N ALA A 174 -12.89 -0.68 11.58
CA ALA A 174 -13.67 -0.19 12.72
C ALA A 174 -13.24 -0.83 14.05
N LEU A 175 -12.98 -2.14 14.07
CA LEU A 175 -12.50 -2.86 15.27
C LEU A 175 -11.09 -2.43 15.69
N VAL A 176 -10.17 -2.31 14.73
CA VAL A 176 -8.80 -1.86 14.99
C VAL A 176 -8.79 -0.43 15.55
N HIS A 177 -9.58 0.47 14.97
CA HIS A 177 -9.69 1.84 15.46
C HIS A 177 -10.34 1.93 16.84
N ALA A 178 -11.34 1.09 17.14
CA ALA A 178 -11.95 1.03 18.47
C ALA A 178 -10.92 0.64 19.54
N SER A 179 -9.93 -0.19 19.20
CA SER A 179 -8.80 -0.56 20.05
C SER A 179 -7.64 0.44 20.00
N GLY A 180 -7.78 1.53 19.26
CA GLY A 180 -6.78 2.60 19.11
C GLY A 180 -5.55 2.23 18.28
N GLY A 181 -5.60 1.15 17.49
CA GLY A 181 -4.58 0.75 16.54
C GLY A 181 -4.69 1.48 15.20
N LEU A 182 -3.68 1.31 14.34
CA LEU A 182 -3.72 1.71 12.93
C LEU A 182 -4.12 0.51 12.06
N VAL A 183 -4.75 0.77 10.91
CA VAL A 183 -5.15 -0.27 9.98
C VAL A 183 -4.42 -0.16 8.65
N HIS A 184 -3.87 -1.28 8.20
CA HIS A 184 -3.25 -1.49 6.89
C HIS A 184 -4.07 -2.47 6.05
N SER A 185 -4.08 -2.27 4.73
CA SER A 185 -4.62 -3.26 3.79
C SER A 185 -3.72 -3.41 2.57
N ASP A 186 -3.33 -4.65 2.25
CA ASP A 186 -2.80 -4.98 0.93
C ASP A 186 -3.95 -5.02 -0.09
N ALA A 187 -3.97 -4.03 -1.00
CA ALA A 187 -4.96 -3.90 -2.07
C ALA A 187 -4.42 -4.31 -3.45
N ALA A 188 -3.24 -4.94 -3.53
CA ALA A 188 -2.58 -5.25 -4.80
C ALA A 188 -3.48 -6.07 -5.76
N GLN A 189 -4.24 -7.03 -5.25
CA GLN A 189 -5.17 -7.84 -6.04
C GLN A 189 -6.54 -7.18 -6.23
N ALA A 190 -6.91 -6.24 -5.38
CA ALA A 190 -8.22 -5.60 -5.41
C ALA A 190 -8.33 -4.53 -6.50
N ILE A 191 -7.29 -3.70 -6.67
CA ILE A 191 -7.31 -2.54 -7.57
C ILE A 191 -7.73 -2.89 -9.02
N PRO A 192 -7.29 -4.00 -9.62
CA PRO A 192 -7.73 -4.33 -10.99
C PRO A 192 -9.22 -4.64 -11.14
N THR A 193 -9.90 -5.05 -10.08
CA THR A 193 -11.23 -5.67 -10.16
C THR A 193 -12.32 -4.99 -9.32
N LEU A 194 -11.95 -4.33 -8.24
CA LEU A 194 -12.89 -3.68 -7.33
C LEU A 194 -12.78 -2.17 -7.40
N ASP A 195 -13.88 -1.50 -7.11
CA ASP A 195 -13.86 -0.07 -6.81
C ASP A 195 -13.32 0.13 -5.38
N VAL A 196 -12.09 0.63 -5.30
CA VAL A 196 -11.35 0.76 -4.05
C VAL A 196 -11.14 2.23 -3.75
N SER A 197 -11.68 2.67 -2.62
CA SER A 197 -11.45 4.00 -2.08
C SER A 197 -10.77 3.89 -0.71
N PHE A 198 -9.55 4.41 -0.61
CA PHE A 198 -8.79 4.46 0.64
C PHE A 198 -9.58 5.11 1.77
N LEU A 199 -10.26 6.22 1.46
CA LEU A 199 -11.05 6.97 2.43
C LEU A 199 -12.30 6.21 2.89
N GLU A 200 -13.04 5.60 1.94
CA GLU A 200 -14.31 4.91 2.27
C GLU A 200 -14.08 3.62 3.04
N LEU A 201 -12.97 2.92 2.79
CA LEU A 201 -12.58 1.74 3.56
C LEU A 201 -12.11 2.07 4.99
N GLY A 202 -11.91 3.36 5.31
CA GLY A 202 -11.48 3.79 6.62
C GLY A 202 -10.03 3.39 6.96
N LEU A 203 -9.18 3.23 5.96
CA LEU A 203 -7.79 2.78 6.14
C LEU A 203 -6.87 3.91 6.66
N ASP A 204 -5.81 3.53 7.35
CA ASP A 204 -4.68 4.39 7.66
C ASP A 204 -3.52 4.16 6.69
N LEU A 205 -3.40 2.93 6.16
CA LEU A 205 -2.37 2.53 5.21
C LEU A 205 -2.96 1.57 4.17
N MET A 206 -2.53 1.72 2.91
CA MET A 206 -2.92 0.82 1.81
C MET A 206 -1.75 0.61 0.86
N SER A 207 -1.46 -0.64 0.53
CA SER A 207 -0.41 -1.04 -0.40
C SER A 207 -0.95 -1.36 -1.79
N VAL A 208 -0.24 -0.91 -2.83
CA VAL A 208 -0.58 -1.16 -4.24
C VAL A 208 0.66 -1.56 -5.02
N GLY A 209 0.56 -2.64 -5.81
CA GLY A 209 1.62 -3.11 -6.69
C GLY A 209 1.40 -2.71 -8.15
N GLY A 210 2.37 -2.04 -8.77
CA GLY A 210 2.23 -1.51 -10.12
C GLY A 210 2.07 -2.61 -11.18
N HIS A 211 2.82 -3.71 -11.10
CA HIS A 211 2.73 -4.78 -12.08
C HIS A 211 1.38 -5.55 -12.07
N LYS A 212 0.57 -5.39 -11.04
CA LYS A 212 -0.78 -5.96 -10.97
C LYS A 212 -1.80 -5.14 -11.75
N VAL A 213 -1.51 -3.87 -12.00
CA VAL A 213 -2.34 -2.95 -12.80
C VAL A 213 -1.77 -2.68 -14.19
N GLY A 214 -0.71 -3.40 -14.59
CA GLY A 214 -0.07 -3.23 -15.90
C GLY A 214 0.90 -2.06 -15.98
N ALA A 215 1.41 -1.60 -14.85
CA ALA A 215 2.57 -0.72 -14.79
C ALA A 215 3.88 -1.53 -14.82
N PRO A 216 5.05 -0.89 -15.05
CA PRO A 216 6.33 -1.59 -14.99
C PRO A 216 6.56 -2.27 -13.64
N ALA A 217 7.18 -3.47 -13.66
CA ALA A 217 7.70 -4.09 -12.45
C ALA A 217 8.70 -3.13 -11.77
N GLY A 218 8.78 -3.19 -10.45
CA GLY A 218 9.61 -2.26 -9.68
C GLY A 218 8.92 -0.92 -9.38
N THR A 219 7.60 -0.83 -9.57
CA THR A 219 6.76 0.32 -9.18
C THR A 219 5.65 -0.08 -8.21
N GLY A 220 5.35 0.77 -7.27
CA GLY A 220 4.27 0.58 -6.30
C GLY A 220 3.96 1.86 -5.53
N VAL A 221 2.96 1.78 -4.68
CA VAL A 221 2.51 2.88 -3.82
C VAL A 221 2.16 2.34 -2.44
N LEU A 222 2.58 3.07 -1.42
CA LEU A 222 1.98 3.05 -0.11
C LEU A 222 1.14 4.34 0.04
N VAL A 223 -0.16 4.20 0.20
CA VAL A 223 -1.00 5.30 0.69
C VAL A 223 -0.92 5.29 2.21
N ALA A 224 -0.53 6.39 2.81
CA ALA A 224 -0.38 6.51 4.26
C ALA A 224 -1.02 7.81 4.76
N ARG A 225 -2.05 7.71 5.58
CA ARG A 225 -2.80 8.84 6.14
C ARG A 225 -1.86 9.88 6.74
N ARG A 226 -2.22 11.14 6.57
CA ARG A 226 -1.43 12.23 7.15
C ARG A 226 -1.48 12.19 8.67
N GLY A 227 -0.32 12.44 9.29
CA GLY A 227 -0.21 12.58 10.74
C GLY A 227 -0.12 11.26 11.53
N ILE A 228 -0.27 10.10 10.88
CA ILE A 228 0.02 8.83 11.57
C ILE A 228 1.52 8.71 11.88
N PRO A 229 1.89 8.07 12.99
CA PRO A 229 3.29 7.86 13.31
C PRO A 229 3.87 6.76 12.42
N MET A 230 4.99 7.05 11.80
CA MET A 230 5.75 6.05 11.04
C MET A 230 7.25 6.21 11.34
N THR A 231 7.92 5.10 11.62
CA THR A 231 9.38 5.06 11.87
C THR A 231 10.02 4.06 10.92
N THR A 232 10.72 4.58 9.90
CA THR A 232 11.42 3.74 8.92
C THR A 232 12.70 3.15 9.50
N ASP A 233 13.06 1.95 9.03
CA ASP A 233 14.35 1.30 9.28
C ASP A 233 15.43 1.69 8.26
N ARG A 234 15.07 2.47 7.22
CA ARG A 234 15.97 2.90 6.15
C ARG A 234 16.06 4.43 6.06
N PRO A 235 16.70 5.08 7.04
CA PRO A 235 16.91 6.51 6.99
C PRO A 235 17.85 6.87 5.80
N GLY A 236 17.64 8.03 5.19
CA GLY A 236 18.43 8.47 4.04
C GLY A 236 17.99 9.85 3.53
N GLY A 237 18.24 10.14 2.26
CA GLY A 237 17.81 11.38 1.62
C GLY A 237 16.29 11.55 1.70
N GLY A 238 15.85 12.72 2.18
CA GLY A 238 14.47 13.01 2.57
C GLY A 238 13.50 13.17 1.39
N HIS A 239 13.25 12.08 0.67
CA HIS A 239 12.16 11.95 -0.30
C HIS A 239 10.95 11.27 0.35
N GLU A 240 9.83 11.20 -0.35
CA GLU A 240 8.64 10.43 0.02
C GLU A 240 8.29 10.54 1.52
N ARG A 241 8.13 11.76 2.00
CA ARG A 241 7.81 12.10 3.41
C ARG A 241 8.85 11.61 4.43
N SER A 242 10.10 11.35 4.00
CA SER A 242 11.16 10.72 4.81
C SER A 242 10.80 9.31 5.32
N ILE A 243 9.77 8.69 4.76
CA ILE A 243 9.35 7.31 5.05
C ILE A 243 10.08 6.35 4.11
N ARG A 244 10.14 6.69 2.82
CA ARG A 244 10.90 5.96 1.81
C ARG A 244 12.03 6.83 1.28
N SER A 245 13.25 6.51 1.64
CA SER A 245 14.46 7.24 1.24
C SER A 245 14.96 6.83 -0.15
N GLY A 246 15.79 7.67 -0.75
CA GLY A 246 16.37 7.45 -2.08
C GLY A 246 15.66 8.24 -3.17
N THR A 247 16.37 8.52 -4.27
CA THR A 247 15.82 9.27 -5.40
C THR A 247 14.60 8.56 -5.99
N PRO A 248 13.44 9.23 -6.12
CA PRO A 248 12.26 8.61 -6.70
C PRO A 248 12.46 8.27 -8.18
N ASP A 249 11.88 7.17 -8.63
CA ASP A 249 11.73 6.85 -10.05
C ASP A 249 10.58 7.66 -10.64
N VAL A 250 10.91 8.84 -11.18
CA VAL A 250 9.92 9.76 -11.77
C VAL A 250 9.21 9.11 -12.96
N ALA A 251 9.94 8.38 -13.81
CA ALA A 251 9.35 7.77 -14.99
C ALA A 251 8.45 6.58 -14.62
N GLY A 252 8.87 5.77 -13.65
CA GLY A 252 8.03 4.70 -13.09
C GLY A 252 6.77 5.24 -12.43
N ALA A 253 6.86 6.35 -11.71
CA ALA A 253 5.70 7.03 -11.11
C ALA A 253 4.69 7.49 -12.18
N CYS A 254 5.18 8.11 -13.28
CA CYS A 254 4.32 8.50 -14.40
C CYS A 254 3.63 7.29 -15.07
N ALA A 255 4.36 6.19 -15.25
CA ALA A 255 3.81 4.97 -15.82
C ALA A 255 2.74 4.34 -14.92
N LEU A 256 3.01 4.27 -13.62
CA LEU A 256 2.07 3.75 -12.62
C LEU A 256 0.78 4.59 -12.58
N ALA A 257 0.91 5.91 -12.60
CA ALA A 257 -0.23 6.82 -12.62
C ALA A 257 -1.10 6.61 -13.87
N ALA A 258 -0.49 6.47 -15.06
CA ALA A 258 -1.22 6.19 -16.30
C ALA A 258 -1.95 4.84 -16.24
N ALA A 259 -1.28 3.78 -15.76
CA ALA A 259 -1.89 2.46 -15.63
C ALA A 259 -3.07 2.46 -14.66
N LEU A 260 -2.93 3.09 -13.48
CA LEU A 260 -4.00 3.20 -12.49
C LEU A 260 -5.20 3.97 -13.03
N THR A 261 -4.97 5.11 -13.71
CA THR A 261 -6.03 5.91 -14.32
C THR A 261 -6.83 5.10 -15.35
N GLU A 262 -6.14 4.32 -16.21
CA GLU A 262 -6.80 3.48 -17.21
C GLU A 262 -7.60 2.36 -16.56
N VAL A 263 -7.01 1.63 -15.57
CA VAL A 263 -7.69 0.56 -14.83
C VAL A 263 -8.97 1.04 -14.17
N VAL A 264 -8.92 2.20 -13.49
CA VAL A 264 -10.11 2.78 -12.84
C VAL A 264 -11.18 3.14 -13.87
N SER A 265 -10.79 3.71 -15.03
CA SER A 265 -11.74 4.05 -16.09
C SER A 265 -12.38 2.83 -16.75
N GLU A 266 -11.62 1.75 -16.94
CA GLU A 266 -12.13 0.49 -17.49
C GLU A 266 -13.13 -0.19 -16.55
N ARG A 267 -12.88 -0.21 -15.24
CA ARG A 267 -13.83 -0.78 -14.26
C ARG A 267 -15.20 -0.12 -14.32
N ALA A 268 -15.23 1.20 -14.51
CA ALA A 268 -16.50 1.95 -14.62
C ALA A 268 -17.31 1.59 -15.89
N ALA A 269 -16.71 0.87 -16.85
CA ALA A 269 -17.35 0.43 -18.07
C ALA A 269 -17.94 -0.98 -18.00
N PHE A 270 -17.67 -1.73 -16.92
CA PHE A 270 -18.24 -3.06 -16.65
C PHE A 270 -19.33 -3.00 -15.57
#